data_a735fd23f2fd185da5b57d87f2733d8e
#
_entry.id   a735fd23f2fd185da5b57d87f2733d8e
#
_cell.length_a   1.000
_cell.length_b   1.000
_cell.length_c   1.000
_cell.angle_alpha   90.00
_cell.angle_beta   90.00
_cell.angle_gamma   90.00
#
_symmetry.space_group_name_H-M   'P 1'
#
loop_
_entity.id
_entity.type
_entity.pdbx_description
1 polymer ?
#
loop_
_entity_poly.entity_id
_entity_poly.type
_entity_poly.pdbx_seq_one_letter_code
_entity_poly.pdbx_strand_id
1 'polypeptide(L)'
;MSTFKGIAASAGIVIGRVCLYRPVNPGKSDSCGCIDPSGTSQVDLHHLPSDAVIVACDLTPSDTASIDRENVAGFVTEQGNATSHTAILAQALGVPAVVGVGDALGALEEHTCIAIDGASGTIIVDPTPEERALLEQRSQTLRSEQDLLARYKNRPAVLTNGKRILVDSNIGGPSDTATALKFGADGAGLYRTELLFLNRDTPPTEDEQVAAYAAVLTAFHGKPVIIRTLDIGGDKRPSYLSLPSEANPFLGVRATRLGLRRPSLFRTQLRAILRASMSGKARIMYPLIAVPEEIEQANLLLRTVRDDLDREGIPYDHDIEVGIMVEVPSAALDAHRLADRVDFFSIGTNDLTQYTFAADRTNRDLHYLYQPLHPAVLSLIRMTVEAAHAHGKWVGICGELAGDPQAIPVLVALGADELSMSPAKIPRAKQVVLSL
;
A
#
# COMPACT_ATOMS: atom_id res chain seq x y z
N MET A 1 -27.14 -18.27 -17.55
CA MET A 1 -25.87 -17.54 -17.49
C MET A 1 -25.90 -16.66 -16.26
N SER A 2 -24.99 -16.85 -15.35
CA SER A 2 -24.94 -16.03 -14.14
C SER A 2 -23.67 -15.21 -14.16
N THR A 3 -23.82 -13.87 -14.08
CA THR A 3 -22.71 -12.94 -13.90
C THR A 3 -22.76 -12.40 -12.50
N PHE A 4 -21.66 -12.51 -11.77
CA PHE A 4 -21.52 -12.01 -10.41
C PHE A 4 -20.55 -10.83 -10.37
N LYS A 5 -20.71 -9.98 -9.38
CA LYS A 5 -19.81 -8.88 -9.10
C LYS A 5 -19.32 -8.92 -7.68
N GLY A 6 -18.02 -8.69 -7.52
CA GLY A 6 -17.36 -8.51 -6.25
C GLY A 6 -16.40 -7.33 -6.30
N ILE A 7 -15.51 -7.28 -5.34
CA ILE A 7 -14.48 -6.26 -5.24
C ILE A 7 -13.28 -6.69 -6.09
N ALA A 8 -12.82 -5.82 -6.98
CA ALA A 8 -11.58 -5.99 -7.74
C ALA A 8 -10.39 -6.04 -6.76
N ALA A 9 -9.69 -7.17 -6.71
CA ALA A 9 -8.62 -7.41 -5.75
C ALA A 9 -7.25 -7.52 -6.41
N SER A 10 -7.16 -8.24 -7.54
CA SER A 10 -5.93 -8.34 -8.33
C SER A 10 -6.30 -8.33 -9.82
N ALA A 11 -5.69 -7.42 -10.57
CA ALA A 11 -6.01 -7.20 -11.98
C ALA A 11 -5.56 -8.39 -12.86
N GLY A 12 -6.28 -8.61 -13.94
CA GLY A 12 -6.02 -9.64 -14.93
C GLY A 12 -7.32 -10.31 -15.36
N ILE A 13 -7.25 -11.09 -16.43
CA ILE A 13 -8.37 -11.88 -16.95
C ILE A 13 -7.92 -13.32 -17.07
N VAL A 14 -8.69 -14.24 -16.51
CA VAL A 14 -8.48 -15.69 -16.63
C VAL A 14 -9.79 -16.41 -16.90
N ILE A 15 -9.71 -17.48 -17.66
CA ILE A 15 -10.76 -18.48 -17.82
C ILE A 15 -10.20 -19.78 -17.25
N GLY A 16 -10.88 -20.35 -16.28
CA GLY A 16 -10.39 -21.54 -15.58
C GLY A 16 -11.54 -22.37 -14.99
N ARG A 17 -11.18 -23.42 -14.27
CA ARG A 17 -12.13 -24.32 -13.61
C ARG A 17 -12.20 -24.04 -12.12
N VAL A 18 -13.41 -24.04 -11.60
CA VAL A 18 -13.69 -23.89 -10.17
C VAL A 18 -13.06 -25.05 -9.40
N CYS A 19 -12.28 -24.70 -8.38
CA CYS A 19 -11.80 -25.59 -7.34
C CYS A 19 -12.35 -25.07 -6.01
N LEU A 20 -13.40 -25.70 -5.50
CA LEU A 20 -14.08 -25.29 -4.26
C LEU A 20 -13.22 -25.67 -3.04
N TYR A 21 -12.74 -24.68 -2.31
CA TYR A 21 -12.00 -24.88 -1.07
C TYR A 21 -12.86 -24.54 0.14
N ARG A 22 -12.99 -25.49 1.06
CA ARG A 22 -13.72 -25.36 2.32
C ARG A 22 -12.79 -25.72 3.47
N PRO A 23 -12.32 -24.75 4.29
CA PRO A 23 -11.41 -25.02 5.39
C PRO A 23 -12.12 -25.90 6.45
N VAL A 24 -11.45 -26.94 6.92
CA VAL A 24 -11.92 -27.74 8.05
C VAL A 24 -11.55 -27.01 9.34
N ASN A 25 -12.52 -26.40 9.99
CA ASN A 25 -12.35 -25.87 11.36
C ASN A 25 -12.99 -26.82 12.37
N PRO A 26 -12.22 -27.64 13.10
CA PRO A 26 -12.76 -28.42 14.19
C PRO A 26 -13.01 -27.49 15.40
N GLY A 27 -14.19 -26.93 15.54
CA GLY A 27 -14.61 -26.26 16.78
C GLY A 27 -15.24 -24.88 16.71
N LYS A 28 -15.54 -24.33 15.51
CA LYS A 28 -16.41 -23.16 15.40
C LYS A 28 -17.64 -23.50 14.57
N SER A 29 -18.83 -23.23 15.14
CA SER A 29 -20.08 -23.26 14.37
C SER A 29 -19.97 -22.24 13.25
N ASP A 30 -20.02 -22.73 12.01
CA ASP A 30 -19.90 -21.94 10.81
C ASP A 30 -20.97 -20.84 10.76
N SER A 31 -20.54 -19.60 10.85
CA SER A 31 -21.39 -18.44 10.55
C SER A 31 -21.62 -18.26 9.03
N CYS A 32 -20.98 -19.09 8.22
CA CYS A 32 -21.20 -19.24 6.79
C CYS A 32 -22.00 -20.52 6.58
N GLY A 33 -23.27 -20.44 6.13
CA GLY A 33 -24.23 -21.55 6.03
C GLY A 33 -23.89 -22.66 5.03
N CYS A 34 -22.63 -22.95 4.77
CA CYS A 34 -22.14 -23.92 3.81
C CYS A 34 -21.75 -25.23 4.50
N ILE A 35 -22.73 -25.95 5.05
CA ILE A 35 -22.55 -27.37 5.40
C ILE A 35 -22.88 -28.20 4.16
N ASP A 36 -21.88 -28.88 3.61
CA ASP A 36 -22.16 -29.94 2.64
C ASP A 36 -22.50 -31.25 3.38
N PRO A 37 -23.74 -31.76 3.25
CA PRO A 37 -24.12 -33.03 3.85
C PRO A 37 -23.55 -34.24 3.07
N SER A 38 -22.85 -34.08 1.96
CA SER A 38 -22.48 -35.15 1.04
C SER A 38 -21.02 -35.65 1.14
N GLY A 39 -20.17 -35.03 2.00
CA GLY A 39 -18.83 -35.56 2.29
C GLY A 39 -17.87 -35.63 1.08
N THR A 40 -18.02 -34.75 0.09
CA THR A 40 -17.17 -34.75 -1.10
C THR A 40 -15.76 -34.22 -0.80
N SER A 41 -14.77 -34.81 -1.42
CA SER A 41 -13.33 -34.61 -1.25
C SER A 41 -12.93 -33.14 -1.21
N GLN A 42 -12.27 -32.76 -0.14
CA GLN A 42 -11.61 -31.47 0.00
C GLN A 42 -10.55 -31.31 -1.10
N VAL A 43 -10.56 -30.18 -1.80
CA VAL A 43 -9.52 -29.86 -2.80
C VAL A 43 -8.17 -29.78 -2.09
N ASP A 44 -7.19 -30.54 -2.59
CA ASP A 44 -5.81 -30.48 -2.11
C ASP A 44 -5.12 -29.25 -2.71
N LEU A 45 -4.89 -28.23 -1.89
CA LEU A 45 -4.22 -26.99 -2.31
C LEU A 45 -2.76 -27.20 -2.77
N HIS A 46 -2.15 -28.37 -2.46
CA HIS A 46 -0.80 -28.73 -2.91
C HIS A 46 -0.77 -29.33 -4.32
N HIS A 47 -1.91 -29.80 -4.83
CA HIS A 47 -2.00 -30.46 -6.13
C HIS A 47 -3.19 -29.92 -6.95
N LEU A 48 -3.03 -28.72 -7.50
CA LEU A 48 -4.06 -28.06 -8.30
C LEU A 48 -3.89 -28.35 -9.80
N PRO A 49 -4.98 -28.44 -10.57
CA PRO A 49 -4.91 -28.44 -12.04
C PRO A 49 -4.41 -27.08 -12.54
N SER A 50 -3.76 -27.04 -13.70
CA SER A 50 -3.08 -25.86 -14.26
C SER A 50 -4.00 -24.65 -14.57
N ASP A 51 -5.29 -24.84 -14.56
CA ASP A 51 -6.31 -23.81 -14.78
C ASP A 51 -7.21 -23.61 -13.57
N ALA A 52 -6.72 -23.96 -12.36
CA ALA A 52 -7.49 -23.90 -11.13
C ALA A 52 -7.82 -22.47 -10.72
N VAL A 53 -9.10 -22.19 -10.59
CA VAL A 53 -9.60 -20.99 -9.93
C VAL A 53 -10.09 -21.39 -8.53
N ILE A 54 -9.35 -20.99 -7.50
CA ILE A 54 -9.72 -21.31 -6.13
C ILE A 54 -10.91 -20.46 -5.70
N VAL A 55 -11.99 -21.12 -5.32
CA VAL A 55 -13.22 -20.50 -4.83
C VAL A 55 -13.43 -20.90 -3.38
N ALA A 56 -13.48 -19.91 -2.48
CA ALA A 56 -13.56 -20.15 -1.04
C ALA A 56 -14.45 -19.10 -0.34
N CYS A 57 -14.92 -19.40 0.87
CA CYS A 57 -15.56 -18.39 1.71
C CYS A 57 -14.55 -17.28 2.07
N ASP A 58 -13.41 -17.68 2.61
CA ASP A 58 -12.20 -16.89 2.83
C ASP A 58 -10.99 -17.82 2.88
N LEU A 59 -9.78 -17.28 2.74
CA LEU A 59 -8.53 -18.01 2.86
C LEU A 59 -7.71 -17.48 4.03
N THR A 60 -7.34 -18.38 4.94
CA THR A 60 -6.45 -18.04 6.06
C THR A 60 -4.99 -17.95 5.61
N PRO A 61 -4.10 -17.31 6.40
CA PRO A 61 -2.67 -17.32 6.13
C PRO A 61 -2.07 -18.75 6.01
N SER A 62 -2.60 -19.70 6.77
CA SER A 62 -2.17 -21.11 6.70
C SER A 62 -2.57 -21.77 5.38
N ASP A 63 -3.79 -21.52 4.91
CA ASP A 63 -4.28 -22.03 3.63
C ASP A 63 -3.44 -21.46 2.48
N THR A 64 -3.17 -20.15 2.52
CA THR A 64 -2.37 -19.46 1.48
C THR A 64 -0.92 -19.95 1.44
N ALA A 65 -0.35 -20.43 2.55
CA ALA A 65 0.99 -21.01 2.59
C ALA A 65 1.06 -22.39 1.89
N SER A 66 -0.06 -23.09 1.80
CA SER A 66 -0.19 -24.44 1.25
C SER A 66 -0.49 -24.49 -0.25
N ILE A 67 -0.78 -23.33 -0.88
CA ILE A 67 -1.24 -23.27 -2.27
C ILE A 67 -0.11 -23.59 -3.25
N ASP A 68 -0.42 -24.47 -4.20
CA ASP A 68 0.40 -24.70 -5.40
C ASP A 68 0.41 -23.44 -6.29
N ARG A 69 1.48 -22.66 -6.15
CA ARG A 69 1.63 -21.33 -6.79
C ARG A 69 1.81 -21.40 -8.29
N GLU A 70 2.20 -22.54 -8.84
CA GLU A 70 2.44 -22.70 -10.28
C GLU A 70 1.14 -22.98 -11.05
N ASN A 71 0.18 -23.62 -10.40
CA ASN A 71 -1.05 -24.08 -11.04
C ASN A 71 -2.29 -23.25 -10.70
N VAL A 72 -2.21 -22.31 -9.73
CA VAL A 72 -3.34 -21.41 -9.45
C VAL A 72 -3.50 -20.36 -10.53
N ALA A 73 -4.67 -20.33 -11.17
CA ALA A 73 -5.00 -19.40 -12.24
C ALA A 73 -5.73 -18.14 -11.73
N GLY A 74 -6.43 -18.22 -10.60
CA GLY A 74 -7.12 -17.07 -10.00
C GLY A 74 -7.81 -17.40 -8.68
N PHE A 75 -8.34 -16.36 -8.03
CA PHE A 75 -9.05 -16.46 -6.76
C PHE A 75 -10.41 -15.79 -6.79
N VAL A 76 -11.38 -16.42 -6.14
CA VAL A 76 -12.71 -15.84 -5.85
C VAL A 76 -13.07 -16.13 -4.40
N THR A 77 -13.44 -15.09 -3.61
CA THR A 77 -13.90 -15.31 -2.23
C THR A 77 -15.22 -14.62 -1.94
N GLU A 78 -16.08 -15.27 -1.12
CA GLU A 78 -17.34 -14.71 -0.64
C GLU A 78 -17.12 -13.48 0.21
N GLN A 79 -16.16 -13.58 1.11
CA GLN A 79 -15.77 -12.54 2.05
C GLN A 79 -14.45 -11.88 1.60
N GLY A 80 -14.10 -10.80 2.27
CA GLY A 80 -12.84 -10.09 2.04
C GLY A 80 -13.04 -8.73 1.37
N ASN A 81 -11.93 -8.03 1.30
CA ASN A 81 -11.82 -6.72 0.66
C ASN A 81 -10.49 -6.63 -0.11
N ALA A 82 -10.20 -5.50 -0.75
CA ALA A 82 -8.98 -5.30 -1.53
C ALA A 82 -7.67 -5.44 -0.72
N THR A 83 -7.74 -5.49 0.61
CA THR A 83 -6.61 -5.65 1.53
C THR A 83 -6.64 -6.97 2.30
N SER A 84 -7.53 -7.90 1.96
CA SER A 84 -7.58 -9.25 2.55
C SER A 84 -6.34 -10.08 2.20
N HIS A 85 -6.07 -11.13 2.96
CA HIS A 85 -4.93 -12.03 2.72
C HIS A 85 -4.98 -12.63 1.30
N THR A 86 -6.16 -13.05 0.84
CA THR A 86 -6.36 -13.56 -0.53
C THR A 86 -6.03 -12.51 -1.59
N ALA A 87 -6.45 -11.25 -1.38
CA ALA A 87 -6.13 -10.16 -2.29
C ALA A 87 -4.62 -9.90 -2.38
N ILE A 88 -3.95 -9.86 -1.23
CA ILE A 88 -2.49 -9.66 -1.15
C ILE A 88 -1.74 -10.81 -1.82
N LEU A 89 -2.15 -12.06 -1.57
CA LEU A 89 -1.55 -13.23 -2.22
C LEU A 89 -1.72 -13.18 -3.74
N ALA A 90 -2.92 -12.93 -4.22
CA ALA A 90 -3.21 -12.84 -5.65
C ALA A 90 -2.35 -11.77 -6.34
N GLN A 91 -2.21 -10.60 -5.71
CA GLN A 91 -1.32 -9.53 -6.20
C GLN A 91 0.15 -9.96 -6.22
N ALA A 92 0.61 -10.67 -5.18
CA ALA A 92 1.98 -11.17 -5.10
C ALA A 92 2.28 -12.24 -6.18
N LEU A 93 1.30 -13.09 -6.48
CA LEU A 93 1.39 -14.11 -7.52
C LEU A 93 1.17 -13.51 -8.94
N GLY A 94 0.56 -12.32 -9.04
CA GLY A 94 0.20 -11.71 -10.31
C GLY A 94 -0.97 -12.40 -11.02
N VAL A 95 -1.86 -13.06 -10.27
CA VAL A 95 -3.05 -13.73 -10.79
C VAL A 95 -4.32 -12.93 -10.50
N PRO A 96 -5.37 -13.01 -11.36
CA PRO A 96 -6.62 -12.31 -11.15
C PRO A 96 -7.31 -12.73 -9.86
N ALA A 97 -7.93 -11.77 -9.15
CA ALA A 97 -8.74 -12.07 -7.98
C ALA A 97 -9.95 -11.15 -7.85
N VAL A 98 -11.08 -11.74 -7.45
CA VAL A 98 -12.31 -11.04 -7.09
C VAL A 98 -12.72 -11.52 -5.70
N VAL A 99 -12.89 -10.58 -4.76
CA VAL A 99 -13.22 -10.88 -3.36
C VAL A 99 -14.55 -10.22 -2.97
N GLY A 100 -15.15 -10.68 -1.87
CA GLY A 100 -16.38 -10.07 -1.36
C GLY A 100 -17.58 -10.23 -2.30
N VAL A 101 -17.71 -11.38 -2.97
CA VAL A 101 -18.82 -11.65 -3.90
C VAL A 101 -20.13 -12.03 -3.19
N GLY A 102 -20.10 -12.22 -1.86
CA GLY A 102 -21.26 -12.61 -1.06
C GLY A 102 -21.74 -14.02 -1.40
N ASP A 103 -23.02 -14.28 -1.18
CA ASP A 103 -23.65 -15.60 -1.32
C ASP A 103 -23.65 -16.16 -2.75
N ALA A 104 -23.05 -15.47 -3.70
CA ALA A 104 -22.98 -15.85 -5.10
C ALA A 104 -22.23 -17.19 -5.33
N LEU A 105 -21.33 -17.56 -4.43
CA LEU A 105 -20.54 -18.78 -4.56
C LEU A 105 -21.36 -20.08 -4.30
N GLY A 106 -22.47 -20.00 -3.58
CA GLY A 106 -23.39 -21.12 -3.40
C GLY A 106 -23.98 -21.70 -4.70
N ALA A 107 -23.88 -20.94 -5.79
CA ALA A 107 -24.34 -21.34 -7.13
C ALA A 107 -23.22 -21.95 -8.00
N LEU A 108 -21.97 -22.03 -7.51
CA LEU A 108 -20.84 -22.59 -8.24
C LEU A 108 -20.63 -24.06 -7.86
N GLU A 109 -20.55 -24.91 -8.87
CA GLU A 109 -20.23 -26.33 -8.71
C GLU A 109 -18.74 -26.56 -9.02
N GLU A 110 -18.18 -27.64 -8.42
CA GLU A 110 -16.82 -28.08 -8.70
C GLU A 110 -16.61 -28.33 -10.20
N HIS A 111 -15.45 -27.93 -10.71
CA HIS A 111 -15.08 -28.02 -12.13
C HIS A 111 -15.90 -27.17 -13.11
N THR A 112 -16.85 -26.35 -12.64
CA THR A 112 -17.55 -25.37 -13.48
C THR A 112 -16.53 -24.43 -14.15
N CYS A 113 -16.74 -24.13 -15.42
CA CYS A 113 -15.89 -23.16 -16.10
C CYS A 113 -16.30 -21.74 -15.72
N ILE A 114 -15.36 -20.95 -15.24
CA ILE A 114 -15.60 -19.54 -14.94
C ILE A 114 -14.55 -18.64 -15.58
N ALA A 115 -14.98 -17.43 -15.92
CA ALA A 115 -14.07 -16.36 -16.31
C ALA A 115 -14.06 -15.28 -15.23
N ILE A 116 -12.87 -14.83 -14.88
CA ILE A 116 -12.63 -13.77 -13.88
C ILE A 116 -11.99 -12.58 -14.59
N ASP A 117 -12.57 -11.40 -14.42
CA ASP A 117 -11.93 -10.11 -14.69
C ASP A 117 -11.65 -9.43 -13.35
N GLY A 118 -10.45 -9.59 -12.86
CA GLY A 118 -10.00 -9.07 -11.57
C GLY A 118 -9.82 -7.55 -11.55
N ALA A 119 -9.82 -6.89 -12.71
CA ALA A 119 -9.77 -5.43 -12.80
C ALA A 119 -11.17 -4.81 -12.63
N SER A 120 -12.21 -5.47 -13.17
CA SER A 120 -13.60 -4.99 -13.06
C SER A 120 -14.39 -5.63 -11.92
N GLY A 121 -13.81 -6.64 -11.22
CA GLY A 121 -14.50 -7.42 -10.20
C GLY A 121 -15.64 -8.28 -10.74
N THR A 122 -15.56 -8.74 -12.01
CA THR A 122 -16.61 -9.47 -12.66
C THR A 122 -16.26 -10.95 -12.80
N ILE A 123 -17.24 -11.82 -12.52
CA ILE A 123 -17.16 -13.27 -12.69
C ILE A 123 -18.28 -13.69 -13.63
N ILE A 124 -17.97 -14.46 -14.66
CA ILE A 124 -18.93 -15.02 -15.62
C ILE A 124 -18.86 -16.54 -15.49
N VAL A 125 -20.00 -17.16 -15.19
CA VAL A 125 -20.14 -18.61 -15.09
C VAL A 125 -20.54 -19.18 -16.45
N ASP A 126 -19.84 -20.24 -16.87
CA ASP A 126 -19.99 -20.89 -18.17
C ASP A 126 -20.02 -19.87 -19.32
N PRO A 127 -18.94 -19.10 -19.53
CA PRO A 127 -18.91 -18.08 -20.58
C PRO A 127 -19.14 -18.70 -21.96
N THR A 128 -19.97 -18.04 -22.74
CA THR A 128 -20.25 -18.45 -24.15
C THR A 128 -18.98 -18.36 -25.01
N PRO A 129 -18.96 -19.01 -26.19
CA PRO A 129 -17.82 -18.87 -27.09
C PRO A 129 -17.49 -17.41 -27.46
N GLU A 130 -18.50 -16.56 -27.61
CA GLU A 130 -18.35 -15.13 -27.91
C GLU A 130 -17.74 -14.38 -26.72
N GLU A 131 -18.23 -14.65 -25.50
CA GLU A 131 -17.70 -14.04 -24.27
C GLU A 131 -16.25 -14.48 -24.01
N ARG A 132 -15.93 -15.78 -24.25
CA ARG A 132 -14.56 -16.28 -24.19
C ARG A 132 -13.64 -15.56 -25.14
N ALA A 133 -14.04 -15.44 -26.42
CA ALA A 133 -13.24 -14.76 -27.42
C ALA A 133 -12.98 -13.29 -27.05
N LEU A 134 -14.01 -12.59 -26.54
CA LEU A 134 -13.87 -11.21 -26.09
C LEU A 134 -12.91 -11.08 -24.88
N LEU A 135 -13.03 -11.98 -23.90
CA LEU A 135 -12.15 -11.99 -22.72
C LEU A 135 -10.71 -12.37 -23.07
N GLU A 136 -10.51 -13.32 -23.97
CA GLU A 136 -9.19 -13.68 -24.50
C GLU A 136 -8.54 -12.52 -25.24
N GLN A 137 -9.30 -11.83 -26.11
CA GLN A 137 -8.83 -10.63 -26.80
C GLN A 137 -8.42 -9.54 -25.79
N ARG A 138 -9.24 -9.28 -24.77
CA ARG A 138 -8.91 -8.31 -23.69
C ARG A 138 -7.67 -8.75 -22.91
N SER A 139 -7.55 -10.04 -22.60
CA SER A 139 -6.37 -10.59 -21.92
C SER A 139 -5.10 -10.40 -22.75
N GLN A 140 -5.16 -10.66 -24.06
CA GLN A 140 -4.04 -10.42 -24.96
C GLN A 140 -3.68 -8.94 -25.05
N THR A 141 -4.67 -8.04 -25.11
CA THR A 141 -4.43 -6.59 -25.09
C THR A 141 -3.74 -6.16 -23.81
N LEU A 142 -4.20 -6.63 -22.65
CA LEU A 142 -3.57 -6.34 -21.34
C LEU A 142 -2.13 -6.85 -21.25
N ARG A 143 -1.86 -8.07 -21.74
CA ARG A 143 -0.49 -8.63 -21.80
C ARG A 143 0.40 -7.80 -22.71
N SER A 144 -0.09 -7.43 -23.89
CA SER A 144 0.67 -6.58 -24.84
C SER A 144 0.97 -5.20 -24.24
N GLU A 145 0.03 -4.62 -23.50
CA GLU A 145 0.27 -3.38 -22.74
C GLU A 145 1.32 -3.57 -21.63
N GLN A 146 1.24 -4.66 -20.88
CA GLN A 146 2.23 -4.97 -19.84
C GLN A 146 3.63 -5.15 -20.43
N ASP A 147 3.77 -5.86 -21.57
CA ASP A 147 5.03 -6.03 -22.28
C ASP A 147 5.58 -4.69 -22.80
N LEU A 148 4.71 -3.84 -23.31
CA LEU A 148 5.09 -2.49 -23.73
C LEU A 148 5.58 -1.67 -22.52
N LEU A 149 4.85 -1.72 -21.41
CA LEU A 149 5.20 -1.00 -20.19
C LEU A 149 6.49 -1.52 -19.55
N ALA A 150 6.80 -2.82 -19.67
CA ALA A 150 8.02 -3.40 -19.15
C ALA A 150 9.29 -2.72 -19.71
N ARG A 151 9.22 -2.09 -20.89
CA ARG A 151 10.33 -1.31 -21.49
C ARG A 151 10.65 -0.04 -20.71
N TYR A 152 9.71 0.47 -19.92
CA TYR A 152 9.89 1.70 -19.15
C TYR A 152 10.41 1.46 -17.74
N LYS A 153 10.30 0.25 -17.19
CA LYS A 153 10.63 -0.05 -15.79
C LYS A 153 12.06 0.38 -15.39
N ASN A 154 13.04 0.17 -16.28
CA ASN A 154 14.45 0.48 -16.00
C ASN A 154 14.89 1.86 -16.55
N ARG A 155 13.97 2.61 -17.15
CA ARG A 155 14.29 3.95 -17.67
C ARG A 155 14.14 4.99 -16.58
N PRO A 156 15.11 5.89 -16.38
CA PRO A 156 14.90 7.08 -15.56
C PRO A 156 13.73 7.92 -16.11
N ALA A 157 12.84 8.34 -15.26
CA ALA A 157 11.75 9.22 -15.65
C ALA A 157 12.26 10.66 -15.73
N VAL A 158 12.51 11.14 -16.93
CA VAL A 158 13.08 12.47 -17.23
C VAL A 158 12.13 13.23 -18.14
N LEU A 159 11.74 14.43 -17.73
CA LEU A 159 10.89 15.33 -18.52
C LEU A 159 11.64 15.83 -19.77
N THR A 160 10.92 16.34 -20.75
CA THR A 160 11.50 16.92 -21.97
C THR A 160 12.47 18.09 -21.70
N ASN A 161 12.31 18.78 -20.57
CA ASN A 161 13.22 19.85 -20.14
C ASN A 161 14.47 19.36 -19.37
N GLY A 162 14.65 18.03 -19.22
CA GLY A 162 15.78 17.40 -18.53
C GLY A 162 15.59 17.22 -17.01
N LYS A 163 14.52 17.73 -16.39
CA LYS A 163 14.24 17.49 -14.96
C LYS A 163 13.91 16.00 -14.74
N ARG A 164 14.61 15.34 -13.82
CA ARG A 164 14.30 13.98 -13.39
C ARG A 164 13.19 14.00 -12.33
N ILE A 165 12.21 13.13 -12.48
CA ILE A 165 11.21 12.82 -11.46
C ILE A 165 11.53 11.44 -10.91
N LEU A 166 11.64 11.28 -9.59
CA LEU A 166 11.78 9.98 -8.97
C LEU A 166 10.43 9.25 -9.00
N VAL A 167 10.45 7.99 -9.41
CA VAL A 167 9.24 7.15 -9.42
C VAL A 167 9.49 5.98 -8.49
N ASP A 168 8.98 6.12 -7.27
CA ASP A 168 9.26 5.27 -6.14
C ASP A 168 8.08 4.35 -5.81
N SER A 169 8.34 3.38 -4.96
CA SER A 169 7.33 2.42 -4.51
C SER A 169 6.84 2.70 -3.11
N ASN A 170 5.53 2.51 -2.89
CA ASN A 170 4.97 2.32 -1.56
C ASN A 170 5.14 0.84 -1.16
N ILE A 171 5.69 0.59 0.03
CA ILE A 171 5.93 -0.76 0.56
C ILE A 171 5.42 -0.87 2.00
N GLY A 172 5.05 -2.07 2.42
CA GLY A 172 4.66 -2.39 3.81
C GLY A 172 5.71 -3.17 4.58
N GLY A 173 6.75 -3.68 3.90
CA GLY A 173 7.81 -4.44 4.58
C GLY A 173 8.83 -5.08 3.64
N PRO A 174 9.73 -5.91 4.20
CA PRO A 174 10.78 -6.60 3.42
C PRO A 174 10.24 -7.48 2.28
N SER A 175 9.06 -8.09 2.45
CA SER A 175 8.41 -8.94 1.44
C SER A 175 8.11 -8.20 0.13
N ASP A 176 7.91 -6.89 0.19
CA ASP A 176 7.49 -6.10 -0.97
C ASP A 176 8.67 -5.60 -1.81
N THR A 177 9.89 -5.66 -1.27
CA THR A 177 11.08 -5.08 -1.88
C THR A 177 11.40 -5.70 -3.24
N ALA A 178 11.32 -7.03 -3.34
CA ALA A 178 11.56 -7.75 -4.59
C ALA A 178 10.58 -7.32 -5.68
N THR A 179 9.31 -7.16 -5.34
CA THR A 179 8.26 -6.70 -6.26
C THR A 179 8.51 -5.25 -6.67
N ALA A 180 8.82 -4.35 -5.74
CA ALA A 180 9.13 -2.95 -6.04
C ALA A 180 10.31 -2.84 -7.04
N LEU A 181 11.38 -3.56 -6.80
CA LEU A 181 12.56 -3.58 -7.68
C LEU A 181 12.27 -4.22 -9.04
N LYS A 182 11.47 -5.31 -9.08
CA LYS A 182 11.02 -5.96 -10.31
C LYS A 182 10.26 -4.98 -11.23
N PHE A 183 9.46 -4.10 -10.67
CA PHE A 183 8.73 -3.06 -11.42
C PHE A 183 9.55 -1.80 -11.68
N GLY A 184 10.79 -1.74 -11.22
CA GLY A 184 11.75 -0.69 -11.54
C GLY A 184 11.64 0.56 -10.68
N ALA A 185 11.28 0.42 -9.40
CA ALA A 185 11.29 1.53 -8.45
C ALA A 185 12.66 2.20 -8.35
N ASP A 186 12.69 3.53 -8.34
CA ASP A 186 13.90 4.32 -8.13
C ASP A 186 14.30 4.34 -6.64
N GLY A 187 13.34 4.07 -5.73
CA GLY A 187 13.48 3.98 -4.28
C GLY A 187 12.18 3.48 -3.64
N ALA A 188 12.06 3.66 -2.33
CA ALA A 188 10.80 3.51 -1.60
C ALA A 188 10.40 4.89 -1.02
N GLY A 189 9.48 5.58 -1.69
CA GLY A 189 9.00 6.90 -1.25
C GLY A 189 8.04 6.82 -0.06
N LEU A 190 7.58 5.61 0.29
CA LEU A 190 6.81 5.36 1.50
C LEU A 190 7.01 3.91 1.97
N TYR A 191 7.73 3.73 3.07
CA TYR A 191 7.71 2.50 3.84
C TYR A 191 6.71 2.67 5.00
N ARG A 192 5.57 1.98 4.88
CA ARG A 192 4.51 1.94 5.90
C ARG A 192 4.89 0.96 6.99
N THR A 193 5.31 1.46 8.15
CA THR A 193 5.81 0.62 9.24
C THR A 193 4.71 -0.06 10.06
N GLU A 194 3.45 0.30 9.87
CA GLU A 194 2.32 -0.18 10.68
C GLU A 194 2.19 -1.70 10.70
N LEU A 195 2.46 -2.38 9.57
CA LEU A 195 2.35 -3.85 9.49
C LEU A 195 3.29 -4.55 10.48
N LEU A 196 4.43 -3.94 10.80
CA LEU A 196 5.35 -4.47 11.81
C LEU A 196 4.76 -4.43 13.23
N PHE A 197 3.81 -3.53 13.47
CA PHE A 197 3.19 -3.29 14.77
C PHE A 197 1.79 -3.92 14.92
N LEU A 198 1.14 -4.24 13.80
CA LEU A 198 -0.18 -4.88 13.79
C LEU A 198 -0.05 -6.41 13.93
N ASN A 199 -1.16 -7.06 14.29
CA ASN A 199 -1.29 -8.52 14.41
C ASN A 199 -0.26 -9.15 15.39
N ARG A 200 -0.01 -8.46 16.51
CA ARG A 200 0.92 -8.88 17.58
C ARG A 200 0.29 -8.60 18.93
N ASP A 201 0.76 -9.36 19.94
CA ASP A 201 0.35 -9.18 21.34
C ASP A 201 1.25 -8.21 22.10
N THR A 202 2.43 -7.89 21.55
CA THR A 202 3.40 -6.96 22.12
C THR A 202 3.99 -6.06 21.03
N PRO A 203 4.44 -4.83 21.37
CA PRO A 203 5.13 -4.00 20.38
C PRO A 203 6.43 -4.68 19.91
N PRO A 204 6.85 -4.46 18.66
CA PRO A 204 8.11 -4.98 18.16
C PRO A 204 9.28 -4.39 18.97
N THR A 205 10.23 -5.24 19.31
CA THR A 205 11.47 -4.80 19.97
C THR A 205 12.30 -3.91 19.05
N GLU A 206 13.29 -3.19 19.62
CA GLU A 206 14.22 -2.39 18.82
C GLU A 206 14.95 -3.24 17.78
N ASP A 207 15.43 -4.42 18.15
CA ASP A 207 16.18 -5.31 17.25
C ASP A 207 15.32 -5.91 16.13
N GLU A 208 14.06 -6.26 16.40
CA GLU A 208 13.11 -6.68 15.37
C GLU A 208 12.87 -5.56 14.34
N GLN A 209 12.75 -4.31 14.81
CA GLN A 209 12.58 -3.16 13.94
C GLN A 209 13.86 -2.90 13.12
N VAL A 210 15.03 -2.95 13.74
CA VAL A 210 16.34 -2.82 13.07
C VAL A 210 16.45 -3.87 11.96
N ALA A 211 16.15 -5.13 12.26
CA ALA A 211 16.23 -6.20 11.28
C ALA A 211 15.30 -5.95 10.07
N ALA A 212 14.06 -5.52 10.32
CA ALA A 212 13.10 -5.23 9.26
C ALA A 212 13.53 -4.03 8.38
N TYR A 213 13.96 -2.93 9.00
CA TYR A 213 14.41 -1.73 8.27
C TYR A 213 15.71 -1.98 7.52
N ALA A 214 16.69 -2.63 8.13
CA ALA A 214 17.96 -2.98 7.50
C ALA A 214 17.77 -3.93 6.30
N ALA A 215 16.86 -4.90 6.39
CA ALA A 215 16.55 -5.79 5.28
C ALA A 215 16.02 -5.02 4.05
N VAL A 216 15.11 -4.04 4.28
CA VAL A 216 14.60 -3.17 3.22
C VAL A 216 15.72 -2.31 2.63
N LEU A 217 16.48 -1.61 3.47
CA LEU A 217 17.57 -0.72 3.05
C LEU A 217 18.63 -1.46 2.22
N THR A 218 19.03 -2.65 2.67
CA THR A 218 19.97 -3.51 1.95
C THR A 218 19.42 -3.93 0.59
N ALA A 219 18.15 -4.34 0.52
CA ALA A 219 17.52 -4.78 -0.73
C ALA A 219 17.44 -3.66 -1.77
N PHE A 220 17.29 -2.41 -1.35
CA PHE A 220 17.25 -1.25 -2.26
C PHE A 220 18.64 -0.81 -2.77
N HIS A 221 19.73 -1.43 -2.32
CA HIS A 221 21.09 -1.22 -2.88
C HIS A 221 21.51 0.26 -3.00
N GLY A 222 21.35 1.04 -1.93
CA GLY A 222 21.70 2.46 -1.88
C GLY A 222 20.69 3.43 -2.50
N LYS A 223 19.59 2.95 -3.07
CA LYS A 223 18.45 3.78 -3.43
C LYS A 223 17.75 4.28 -2.15
N PRO A 224 17.12 5.49 -2.16
CA PRO A 224 16.51 6.04 -0.98
C PRO A 224 15.30 5.23 -0.51
N VAL A 225 15.14 5.15 0.81
CA VAL A 225 13.97 4.56 1.47
C VAL A 225 13.46 5.52 2.53
N ILE A 226 12.25 6.03 2.34
CA ILE A 226 11.56 6.90 3.30
C ILE A 226 10.79 6.03 4.28
N ILE A 227 11.30 5.94 5.50
CA ILE A 227 10.68 5.18 6.59
C ILE A 227 9.72 6.11 7.34
N ARG A 228 8.42 5.89 7.15
CA ARG A 228 7.40 6.63 7.89
C ARG A 228 7.34 6.10 9.32
N THR A 229 7.46 7.00 10.30
CA THR A 229 7.22 6.62 11.69
C THR A 229 5.77 6.20 11.87
N LEU A 230 5.50 5.48 12.96
CA LEU A 230 4.26 4.76 13.20
C LEU A 230 3.01 5.63 13.00
N ASP A 231 2.12 5.20 12.11
CA ASP A 231 0.80 5.80 11.87
C ASP A 231 -0.31 4.84 12.36
N ILE A 232 -0.36 4.66 13.68
CA ILE A 232 -1.39 3.88 14.40
C ILE A 232 -2.33 4.83 15.12
N GLY A 233 -3.57 4.39 15.30
CA GLY A 233 -4.72 5.13 15.80
C GLY A 233 -5.83 5.12 14.75
N GLY A 234 -6.94 5.78 15.02
CA GLY A 234 -8.10 5.69 14.13
C GLY A 234 -8.67 4.27 14.10
N ASP A 235 -8.62 3.65 12.94
CA ASP A 235 -9.05 2.28 12.67
C ASP A 235 -8.02 1.20 13.03
N LYS A 236 -6.74 1.57 13.14
CA LYS A 236 -5.61 0.66 13.41
C LYS A 236 -5.27 0.64 14.90
N ARG A 237 -5.79 -0.34 15.63
CA ARG A 237 -5.62 -0.44 17.09
C ARG A 237 -5.03 -1.79 17.50
N PRO A 238 -3.71 -1.89 17.68
CA PRO A 238 -3.10 -3.09 18.26
C PRO A 238 -3.61 -3.34 19.68
N SER A 239 -3.83 -4.61 20.04
CA SER A 239 -4.39 -5.02 21.32
C SER A 239 -3.56 -4.58 22.53
N TYR A 240 -2.24 -4.52 22.38
CA TYR A 240 -1.29 -4.12 23.44
C TYR A 240 -1.22 -2.61 23.68
N LEU A 241 -1.77 -1.78 22.78
CA LEU A 241 -1.87 -0.35 22.98
C LEU A 241 -3.26 -0.01 23.54
N SER A 242 -3.33 0.23 24.85
CA SER A 242 -4.54 0.75 25.47
C SER A 242 -4.79 2.18 25.00
N LEU A 243 -5.51 2.32 23.89
CA LEU A 243 -5.92 3.60 23.34
C LEU A 243 -7.34 3.92 23.84
N PRO A 244 -7.59 5.14 24.37
CA PRO A 244 -8.92 5.52 24.78
C PRO A 244 -9.89 5.49 23.60
N SER A 245 -11.17 5.23 23.88
CA SER A 245 -12.21 5.41 22.87
C SER A 245 -12.40 6.90 22.61
N GLU A 246 -12.38 7.28 21.35
CA GLU A 246 -12.56 8.66 20.91
C GLU A 246 -13.82 8.75 20.03
N ALA A 247 -14.53 9.85 20.11
CA ALA A 247 -15.74 10.07 19.32
C ALA A 247 -15.42 10.16 17.80
N ASN A 248 -14.25 10.70 17.46
CA ASN A 248 -13.76 10.83 16.09
C ASN A 248 -12.29 10.35 16.00
N PRO A 249 -12.04 9.03 15.94
CA PRO A 249 -10.71 8.47 16.06
C PRO A 249 -9.71 8.97 15.01
N PHE A 250 -10.17 9.29 13.79
CA PHE A 250 -9.31 9.85 12.74
C PHE A 250 -8.87 11.30 13.02
N LEU A 251 -9.59 12.03 13.87
CA LEU A 251 -9.25 13.39 14.32
C LEU A 251 -8.54 13.42 15.67
N GLY A 252 -8.35 12.27 16.29
CA GLY A 252 -7.83 12.11 17.63
C GLY A 252 -6.33 11.86 17.73
N VAL A 253 -5.98 11.03 18.72
CA VAL A 253 -4.59 10.69 19.04
C VAL A 253 -4.12 9.55 18.17
N ARG A 254 -3.51 9.88 17.03
CA ARG A 254 -2.90 8.92 16.11
C ARG A 254 -1.53 9.43 15.62
N ALA A 255 -0.78 8.57 14.98
CA ALA A 255 0.47 8.88 14.29
C ALA A 255 1.48 9.59 15.19
N THR A 256 2.09 10.69 14.76
CA THR A 256 3.05 11.47 15.53
C THR A 256 2.51 11.92 16.88
N ARG A 257 1.21 12.27 16.95
CA ARG A 257 0.56 12.65 18.24
C ARG A 257 0.58 11.51 19.25
N LEU A 258 0.36 10.26 18.77
CA LEU A 258 0.48 9.07 19.62
C LEU A 258 1.94 8.86 20.04
N GLY A 259 2.88 8.98 19.10
CA GLY A 259 4.31 8.87 19.39
C GLY A 259 4.77 9.83 20.48
N LEU A 260 4.36 11.10 20.40
CA LEU A 260 4.68 12.13 21.40
C LEU A 260 4.04 11.84 22.77
N ARG A 261 2.86 11.22 22.82
CA ARG A 261 2.21 10.77 24.07
C ARG A 261 2.76 9.44 24.60
N ARG A 262 3.45 8.68 23.78
CA ARG A 262 4.09 7.40 24.12
C ARG A 262 5.59 7.47 23.76
N PRO A 263 6.35 8.33 24.41
CA PRO A 263 7.74 8.64 24.01
C PRO A 263 8.66 7.41 24.02
N SER A 264 8.42 6.42 24.87
CA SER A 264 9.18 5.18 24.87
C SER A 264 9.01 4.40 23.56
N LEU A 265 7.78 4.26 23.06
CA LEU A 265 7.49 3.59 21.80
C LEU A 265 8.13 4.33 20.61
N PHE A 266 7.98 5.65 20.58
CA PHE A 266 8.53 6.49 19.52
C PHE A 266 10.06 6.49 19.53
N ARG A 267 10.67 6.59 20.74
CA ARG A 267 12.12 6.50 20.94
C ARG A 267 12.67 5.17 20.41
N THR A 268 12.04 4.04 20.76
CA THR A 268 12.45 2.72 20.25
C THR A 268 12.44 2.68 18.72
N GLN A 269 11.41 3.23 18.08
CA GLN A 269 11.34 3.27 16.61
C GLN A 269 12.41 4.17 16.00
N LEU A 270 12.58 5.41 16.50
CA LEU A 270 13.62 6.34 16.02
C LEU A 270 15.02 5.75 16.17
N ARG A 271 15.29 5.10 17.30
CA ARG A 271 16.53 4.41 17.57
C ARG A 271 16.77 3.26 16.58
N ALA A 272 15.75 2.47 16.31
CA ALA A 272 15.83 1.39 15.32
C ALA A 272 16.08 1.91 13.90
N ILE A 273 15.43 3.00 13.48
CA ILE A 273 15.66 3.61 12.16
C ILE A 273 17.10 4.12 12.05
N LEU A 274 17.60 4.83 13.06
CA LEU A 274 18.97 5.32 13.05
C LEU A 274 19.99 4.19 13.00
N ARG A 275 19.84 3.14 13.81
CA ARG A 275 20.71 1.94 13.75
C ARG A 275 20.68 1.27 12.38
N ALA A 276 19.50 1.15 11.77
CA ALA A 276 19.34 0.53 10.46
C ALA A 276 19.93 1.39 9.32
N SER A 277 20.09 2.70 9.50
CA SER A 277 20.57 3.63 8.46
C SER A 277 21.96 3.28 7.91
N MET A 278 22.76 2.54 8.68
CA MET A 278 24.06 2.01 8.22
C MET A 278 23.94 0.96 7.10
N SER A 279 22.72 0.42 6.87
CA SER A 279 22.47 -0.59 5.85
C SER A 279 22.07 -0.02 4.48
N GLY A 280 21.90 1.31 4.37
CA GLY A 280 21.51 1.97 3.12
C GLY A 280 20.99 3.38 3.33
N LYS A 281 20.50 4.02 2.27
CA LYS A 281 20.06 5.42 2.31
C LYS A 281 18.66 5.54 2.92
N ALA A 282 18.60 5.68 4.25
CA ALA A 282 17.38 5.89 5.01
C ALA A 282 16.99 7.37 5.06
N ARG A 283 15.68 7.64 5.12
CA ARG A 283 15.07 8.93 5.46
C ARG A 283 13.97 8.71 6.48
N ILE A 284 13.78 9.65 7.38
CA ILE A 284 12.70 9.61 8.39
C ILE A 284 11.55 10.50 7.93
N MET A 285 10.31 10.05 8.06
CA MET A 285 9.13 10.85 7.77
C MET A 285 8.12 10.80 8.91
N TYR A 286 7.76 11.95 9.46
CA TYR A 286 6.74 12.08 10.50
C TYR A 286 5.34 12.23 9.87
N PRO A 287 4.39 11.32 10.13
CA PRO A 287 3.02 11.42 9.63
C PRO A 287 2.16 12.39 10.45
N LEU A 288 1.06 12.85 9.84
CA LEU A 288 -0.03 13.59 10.47
C LEU A 288 0.40 14.86 11.24
N ILE A 289 1.35 15.58 10.69
CA ILE A 289 1.77 16.87 11.23
C ILE A 289 0.71 17.94 10.92
N ALA A 290 0.35 18.72 11.92
CA ALA A 290 -0.60 19.82 11.79
C ALA A 290 -0.01 21.18 12.16
N VAL A 291 0.98 21.23 13.04
CA VAL A 291 1.60 22.45 13.55
C VAL A 291 3.11 22.29 13.75
N PRO A 292 3.90 23.39 13.73
CA PRO A 292 5.37 23.35 13.90
C PRO A 292 5.81 22.70 15.20
N GLU A 293 5.06 22.86 16.27
CA GLU A 293 5.40 22.37 17.61
C GLU A 293 5.46 20.83 17.67
N GLU A 294 4.67 20.12 16.82
CA GLU A 294 4.74 18.66 16.72
C GLU A 294 6.08 18.22 16.12
N ILE A 295 6.59 18.94 15.10
CA ILE A 295 7.92 18.68 14.51
C ILE A 295 9.02 18.98 15.53
N GLU A 296 8.94 20.09 16.24
CA GLU A 296 9.94 20.51 17.22
C GLU A 296 10.08 19.46 18.33
N GLN A 297 8.94 18.93 18.84
CA GLN A 297 8.95 17.88 19.86
C GLN A 297 9.50 16.56 19.30
N ALA A 298 9.14 16.16 18.08
CA ALA A 298 9.67 14.96 17.44
C ALA A 298 11.18 15.07 17.19
N ASN A 299 11.65 16.23 16.70
CA ASN A 299 13.08 16.50 16.49
C ASN A 299 13.86 16.58 17.81
N LEU A 300 13.25 17.06 18.89
CA LEU A 300 13.88 17.04 20.20
C LEU A 300 14.10 15.59 20.67
N LEU A 301 13.10 14.74 20.51
CA LEU A 301 13.23 13.32 20.85
C LEU A 301 14.30 12.64 19.99
N LEU A 302 14.32 12.92 18.67
CA LEU A 302 15.32 12.39 17.75
C LEU A 302 16.74 12.80 18.16
N ARG A 303 16.95 14.07 18.54
CA ARG A 303 18.26 14.53 19.09
C ARG A 303 18.66 13.74 20.33
N THR A 304 17.73 13.56 21.28
CA THR A 304 17.99 12.75 22.47
C THR A 304 18.41 11.31 22.11
N VAL A 305 17.77 10.72 21.09
CA VAL A 305 18.14 9.38 20.62
C VAL A 305 19.53 9.36 19.99
N ARG A 306 19.88 10.38 19.20
CA ARG A 306 21.24 10.53 18.63
C ARG A 306 22.29 10.62 19.72
N ASP A 307 22.07 11.49 20.72
CA ASP A 307 22.98 11.66 21.86
C ASP A 307 23.19 10.36 22.67
N ASP A 308 22.15 9.52 22.75
CA ASP A 308 22.26 8.23 23.42
C ASP A 308 23.08 7.22 22.61
N LEU A 309 22.83 7.15 21.26
CA LEU A 309 23.59 6.28 20.36
C LEU A 309 25.08 6.67 20.33
N ASP A 310 25.36 7.98 20.30
CA ASP A 310 26.74 8.52 20.38
C ASP A 310 27.43 8.11 21.68
N ARG A 311 26.74 8.22 22.80
CA ARG A 311 27.27 7.83 24.14
C ARG A 311 27.51 6.32 24.25
N GLU A 312 26.69 5.52 23.57
CA GLU A 312 26.80 4.07 23.52
C GLU A 312 27.80 3.59 22.46
N GLY A 313 28.32 4.48 21.60
CA GLY A 313 29.21 4.14 20.50
C GLY A 313 28.54 3.33 19.39
N ILE A 314 27.22 3.47 19.23
CA ILE A 314 26.45 2.77 18.21
C ILE A 314 26.40 3.63 16.94
N PRO A 315 26.90 3.14 15.79
CA PRO A 315 26.97 3.92 14.56
C PRO A 315 25.59 4.12 13.93
N TYR A 316 25.40 5.28 13.32
CA TYR A 316 24.24 5.62 12.48
C TYR A 316 24.63 6.68 11.44
N ASP A 317 23.78 6.91 10.44
CA ASP A 317 23.95 7.97 9.46
C ASP A 317 23.63 9.33 10.09
N HIS A 318 24.65 10.17 10.31
CA HIS A 318 24.50 11.50 10.89
C HIS A 318 23.77 12.47 9.95
N ASP A 319 23.80 12.24 8.64
CA ASP A 319 23.23 13.07 7.58
C ASP A 319 21.82 12.60 7.16
N ILE A 320 21.20 11.70 7.94
CA ILE A 320 19.86 11.19 7.64
C ILE A 320 18.84 12.34 7.53
N GLU A 321 18.21 12.45 6.37
CA GLU A 321 17.17 13.45 6.10
C GLU A 321 15.89 13.16 6.92
N VAL A 322 15.28 14.22 7.45
CA VAL A 322 14.03 14.15 8.22
C VAL A 322 12.97 15.02 7.57
N GLY A 323 11.88 14.42 7.12
CA GLY A 323 10.75 15.12 6.52
C GLY A 323 9.43 14.86 7.23
N ILE A 324 8.39 15.43 6.68
CA ILE A 324 7.02 15.26 7.17
C ILE A 324 6.07 14.81 6.05
N MET A 325 5.01 14.14 6.45
CA MET A 325 3.87 13.90 5.58
C MET A 325 2.87 15.06 5.70
N VAL A 326 2.68 15.76 4.60
CA VAL A 326 1.66 16.82 4.50
C VAL A 326 0.35 16.16 4.07
N GLU A 327 -0.51 15.95 5.03
CA GLU A 327 -1.79 15.25 4.86
C GLU A 327 -2.93 15.89 5.69
N VAL A 328 -2.60 16.92 6.45
CA VAL A 328 -3.55 17.78 7.16
C VAL A 328 -3.55 19.16 6.47
N PRO A 329 -4.72 19.75 6.14
CA PRO A 329 -4.78 21.04 5.45
C PRO A 329 -4.00 22.16 6.15
N SER A 330 -3.97 22.18 7.49
CA SER A 330 -3.18 23.18 8.24
C SER A 330 -1.67 23.12 7.93
N ALA A 331 -1.11 21.91 7.73
CA ALA A 331 0.29 21.76 7.37
C ALA A 331 0.58 22.31 5.96
N ALA A 332 -0.34 22.13 5.00
CA ALA A 332 -0.21 22.70 3.66
C ALA A 332 -0.29 24.24 3.68
N LEU A 333 -1.20 24.78 4.47
CA LEU A 333 -1.38 26.23 4.65
C LEU A 333 -0.19 26.90 5.36
N ASP A 334 0.45 26.19 6.30
CA ASP A 334 1.58 26.69 7.09
C ASP A 334 2.95 26.16 6.57
N ALA A 335 3.00 25.63 5.36
CA ALA A 335 4.16 24.94 4.81
C ALA A 335 5.45 25.79 4.84
N HIS A 336 5.37 27.11 4.67
CA HIS A 336 6.51 28.01 4.80
C HIS A 336 7.17 27.97 6.18
N ARG A 337 6.35 27.93 7.26
CA ARG A 337 6.89 27.84 8.63
C ARG A 337 7.42 26.46 8.98
N LEU A 338 6.90 25.43 8.31
CA LEU A 338 7.35 24.05 8.50
C LEU A 338 8.66 23.78 7.76
N ALA A 339 8.93 24.43 6.63
CA ALA A 339 10.07 24.17 5.75
C ALA A 339 11.44 24.36 6.43
N ASP A 340 11.56 25.28 7.39
CA ASP A 340 12.80 25.51 8.13
C ASP A 340 13.15 24.38 9.13
N ARG A 341 12.21 23.45 9.37
CA ARG A 341 12.32 22.39 10.39
C ARG A 341 12.53 21.01 9.82
N VAL A 342 12.47 20.88 8.49
CA VAL A 342 12.51 19.60 7.78
C VAL A 342 13.42 19.67 6.56
N ASP A 343 13.81 18.50 6.05
CA ASP A 343 14.64 18.38 4.85
C ASP A 343 13.79 18.16 3.59
N PHE A 344 12.57 17.62 3.74
CA PHE A 344 11.66 17.38 2.64
C PHE A 344 10.19 17.32 3.09
N PHE A 345 9.31 17.40 2.11
CA PHE A 345 7.88 17.15 2.28
C PHE A 345 7.45 15.95 1.45
N SER A 346 6.53 15.15 1.96
CA SER A 346 5.83 14.11 1.20
C SER A 346 4.33 14.29 1.37
N ILE A 347 3.59 14.44 0.27
CA ILE A 347 2.16 14.75 0.32
C ILE A 347 1.35 13.46 0.34
N GLY A 348 0.65 13.22 1.44
CA GLY A 348 -0.28 12.12 1.63
C GLY A 348 -1.67 12.45 1.10
N THR A 349 -1.89 12.36 -0.21
CA THR A 349 -3.11 12.85 -0.87
C THR A 349 -4.39 12.19 -0.38
N ASN A 350 -4.33 10.96 0.13
CA ASN A 350 -5.51 10.25 0.64
C ASN A 350 -6.12 10.95 1.86
N ASP A 351 -5.31 11.17 2.89
CA ASP A 351 -5.73 11.82 4.12
C ASP A 351 -5.90 13.34 3.90
N LEU A 352 -5.07 13.96 3.06
CA LEU A 352 -5.26 15.37 2.67
C LEU A 352 -6.65 15.60 2.05
N THR A 353 -7.09 14.70 1.16
CA THR A 353 -8.43 14.76 0.57
C THR A 353 -9.50 14.56 1.63
N GLN A 354 -9.36 13.52 2.45
CA GLN A 354 -10.29 13.20 3.54
C GLN A 354 -10.50 14.39 4.47
N TYR A 355 -9.43 15.02 4.94
CA TYR A 355 -9.52 16.15 5.87
C TYR A 355 -9.94 17.46 5.19
N THR A 356 -9.64 17.65 3.92
CA THR A 356 -10.11 18.82 3.17
C THR A 356 -11.63 18.82 3.02
N PHE A 357 -12.22 17.66 2.79
CA PHE A 357 -13.68 17.51 2.63
C PHE A 357 -14.39 17.09 3.92
N ALA A 358 -13.66 16.86 5.03
CA ALA A 358 -14.21 16.34 6.28
C ALA A 358 -15.08 15.09 6.06
N ALA A 359 -14.68 14.21 5.14
CA ALA A 359 -15.42 13.03 4.72
C ALA A 359 -14.56 11.78 4.88
N ASP A 360 -15.07 10.80 5.62
CA ASP A 360 -14.40 9.51 5.79
C ASP A 360 -14.35 8.76 4.43
N ARG A 361 -13.14 8.53 3.91
CA ARG A 361 -12.90 7.83 2.63
C ARG A 361 -13.36 6.38 2.61
N THR A 362 -13.59 5.78 3.78
CA THR A 362 -14.08 4.41 3.91
C THR A 362 -15.60 4.34 3.90
N ASN A 363 -16.28 5.48 4.08
CA ASN A 363 -17.73 5.56 4.06
C ASN A 363 -18.25 5.60 2.62
N ARG A 364 -18.96 4.54 2.20
CA ARG A 364 -19.51 4.41 0.84
C ARG A 364 -20.50 5.51 0.46
N ASP A 365 -21.27 6.01 1.42
CA ASP A 365 -22.28 7.04 1.17
C ASP A 365 -21.64 8.42 0.93
N LEU A 366 -20.38 8.61 1.36
CA LEU A 366 -19.63 9.84 1.19
C LEU A 366 -18.59 9.78 0.04
N HIS A 367 -18.54 8.67 -0.70
CA HIS A 367 -17.54 8.47 -1.76
C HIS A 367 -17.57 9.60 -2.83
N TYR A 368 -18.72 10.22 -3.06
CA TYR A 368 -18.85 11.37 -3.98
C TYR A 368 -18.04 12.60 -3.55
N LEU A 369 -17.68 12.73 -2.27
CA LEU A 369 -16.82 13.79 -1.73
C LEU A 369 -15.33 13.46 -1.86
N TYR A 370 -14.97 12.20 -2.08
CA TYR A 370 -13.57 11.80 -2.24
C TYR A 370 -13.06 12.15 -3.65
N GLN A 371 -12.64 13.40 -3.83
CA GLN A 371 -12.22 13.98 -5.10
C GLN A 371 -10.76 14.47 -5.02
N PRO A 372 -9.74 13.60 -5.19
CA PRO A 372 -8.33 13.97 -5.02
C PRO A 372 -7.83 15.04 -6.02
N LEU A 373 -8.46 15.13 -7.20
CA LEU A 373 -8.15 16.16 -8.23
C LEU A 373 -8.98 17.44 -8.09
N HIS A 374 -9.77 17.58 -7.03
CA HIS A 374 -10.56 18.79 -6.82
C HIS A 374 -9.65 20.01 -6.63
N PRO A 375 -10.03 21.19 -7.17
CA PRO A 375 -9.23 22.42 -7.06
C PRO A 375 -8.77 22.78 -5.65
N ALA A 376 -9.58 22.49 -4.62
CA ALA A 376 -9.21 22.72 -3.21
C ALA A 376 -7.98 21.88 -2.81
N VAL A 377 -7.95 20.59 -3.16
CA VAL A 377 -6.82 19.70 -2.85
C VAL A 377 -5.60 20.12 -3.67
N LEU A 378 -5.77 20.38 -4.96
CA LEU A 378 -4.68 20.83 -5.84
C LEU A 378 -4.09 22.17 -5.38
N SER A 379 -4.89 23.06 -4.80
CA SER A 379 -4.39 24.31 -4.22
C SER A 379 -3.51 24.06 -3.01
N LEU A 380 -3.88 23.12 -2.11
CA LEU A 380 -3.05 22.74 -0.95
C LEU A 380 -1.75 22.07 -1.40
N ILE A 381 -1.79 21.22 -2.43
CA ILE A 381 -0.59 20.63 -3.02
C ILE A 381 0.33 21.73 -3.55
N ARG A 382 -0.20 22.68 -4.34
CA ARG A 382 0.55 23.81 -4.90
C ARG A 382 1.21 24.63 -3.80
N MET A 383 0.46 25.03 -2.79
CA MET A 383 0.99 25.83 -1.66
C MET A 383 2.15 25.12 -0.96
N THR A 384 2.03 23.79 -0.76
CA THR A 384 3.10 22.98 -0.18
C THR A 384 4.35 22.97 -1.05
N VAL A 385 4.20 22.76 -2.37
CA VAL A 385 5.32 22.71 -3.32
C VAL A 385 6.02 24.05 -3.43
N GLU A 386 5.25 25.15 -3.58
CA GLU A 386 5.79 26.51 -3.67
C GLU A 386 6.58 26.88 -2.40
N ALA A 387 6.02 26.59 -1.22
CA ALA A 387 6.68 26.81 0.05
C ALA A 387 7.98 25.99 0.20
N ALA A 388 7.93 24.70 -0.12
CA ALA A 388 9.10 23.83 -0.06
C ALA A 388 10.23 24.31 -0.98
N HIS A 389 9.92 24.57 -2.25
CA HIS A 389 10.91 25.02 -3.23
C HIS A 389 11.49 26.40 -2.89
N ALA A 390 10.70 27.32 -2.32
CA ALA A 390 11.19 28.61 -1.84
C ALA A 390 12.26 28.46 -0.73
N HIS A 391 12.23 27.35 0.02
CA HIS A 391 13.21 27.01 1.07
C HIS A 391 14.25 25.96 0.60
N GLY A 392 14.32 25.66 -0.71
CA GLY A 392 15.26 24.69 -1.28
C GLY A 392 14.98 23.24 -0.87
N LYS A 393 13.74 22.91 -0.47
CA LYS A 393 13.31 21.56 -0.10
C LYS A 393 12.60 20.88 -1.26
N TRP A 394 12.77 19.57 -1.42
CA TRP A 394 12.08 18.80 -2.43
C TRP A 394 10.74 18.26 -1.91
N VAL A 395 9.84 17.89 -2.84
CA VAL A 395 8.48 17.43 -2.53
C VAL A 395 8.18 16.12 -3.24
N GLY A 396 7.88 15.08 -2.45
CA GLY A 396 7.29 13.83 -2.92
C GLY A 396 5.77 13.81 -2.78
N ILE A 397 5.13 12.92 -3.52
CA ILE A 397 3.70 12.61 -3.39
C ILE A 397 3.55 11.10 -3.25
N CYS A 398 2.98 10.63 -2.13
CA CYS A 398 2.93 9.20 -1.79
C CYS A 398 1.51 8.63 -1.64
N GLY A 399 0.46 9.44 -1.84
CA GLY A 399 -0.92 8.97 -1.90
C GLY A 399 -1.25 8.26 -3.22
N GLU A 400 -2.43 7.65 -3.28
CA GLU A 400 -2.87 6.88 -4.46
C GLU A 400 -2.91 7.71 -5.76
N LEU A 401 -3.06 9.03 -5.63
CA LEU A 401 -3.07 9.98 -6.76
C LEU A 401 -1.75 9.97 -7.54
N ALA A 402 -0.61 9.72 -6.87
CA ALA A 402 0.71 9.67 -7.50
C ALA A 402 0.84 8.58 -8.58
N GLY A 403 0.03 7.52 -8.49
CA GLY A 403 0.00 6.43 -9.46
C GLY A 403 -1.14 6.51 -10.49
N ASP A 404 -1.89 7.61 -10.53
CA ASP A 404 -2.95 7.83 -11.51
C ASP A 404 -2.37 8.50 -12.77
N PRO A 405 -2.43 7.83 -13.95
CA PRO A 405 -1.91 8.39 -15.20
C PRO A 405 -2.53 9.74 -15.59
N GLN A 406 -3.75 10.03 -15.17
CA GLN A 406 -4.42 11.31 -15.44
C GLN A 406 -3.95 12.41 -14.48
N ALA A 407 -3.58 12.03 -13.27
CA ALA A 407 -3.09 12.98 -12.26
C ALA A 407 -1.61 13.33 -12.43
N ILE A 408 -0.78 12.40 -12.88
CA ILE A 408 0.68 12.59 -13.01
C ILE A 408 1.03 13.89 -13.74
N PRO A 409 0.45 14.24 -14.92
CA PRO A 409 0.78 15.50 -15.59
C PRO A 409 0.48 16.73 -14.74
N VAL A 410 -0.61 16.70 -13.99
CA VAL A 410 -1.00 17.80 -13.09
C VAL A 410 -0.02 17.92 -11.92
N LEU A 411 0.33 16.81 -11.28
CA LEU A 411 1.24 16.80 -10.14
C LEU A 411 2.65 17.24 -10.53
N VAL A 412 3.14 16.81 -11.69
CA VAL A 412 4.43 17.23 -12.25
C VAL A 412 4.41 18.71 -12.60
N ALA A 413 3.32 19.21 -13.19
CA ALA A 413 3.16 20.63 -13.50
C ALA A 413 3.09 21.50 -12.24
N LEU A 414 2.56 20.98 -11.13
CA LEU A 414 2.59 21.62 -9.81
C LEU A 414 3.99 21.62 -9.17
N GLY A 415 4.95 20.85 -9.71
CA GLY A 415 6.34 20.86 -9.28
C GLY A 415 6.79 19.64 -8.49
N ALA A 416 6.01 18.57 -8.38
CA ALA A 416 6.43 17.35 -7.69
C ALA A 416 7.81 16.86 -8.18
N ASP A 417 8.66 16.44 -7.23
CA ASP A 417 10.00 15.92 -7.49
C ASP A 417 10.05 14.39 -7.42
N GLU A 418 9.12 13.80 -6.67
CA GLU A 418 8.98 12.35 -6.48
C GLU A 418 7.50 11.94 -6.53
N LEU A 419 7.24 10.78 -7.15
CA LEU A 419 5.92 10.13 -7.19
C LEU A 419 6.06 8.71 -6.66
N SER A 420 5.44 8.41 -5.52
CA SER A 420 5.49 7.11 -4.89
C SER A 420 4.14 6.40 -4.92
N MET A 421 4.13 5.16 -5.39
CA MET A 421 2.91 4.43 -5.71
C MET A 421 3.05 2.93 -5.51
N SER A 422 1.97 2.19 -5.68
CA SER A 422 2.03 0.72 -5.74
C SER A 422 2.94 0.25 -6.88
N PRO A 423 3.77 -0.79 -6.68
CA PRO A 423 4.78 -1.23 -7.65
C PRO A 423 4.27 -1.41 -9.08
N ALA A 424 3.11 -2.03 -9.25
CA ALA A 424 2.53 -2.31 -10.57
C ALA A 424 2.23 -1.05 -11.41
N LYS A 425 2.08 0.13 -10.78
CA LYS A 425 1.81 1.40 -11.46
C LYS A 425 3.08 2.10 -11.97
N ILE A 426 4.26 1.73 -11.48
CA ILE A 426 5.55 2.38 -11.79
C ILE A 426 5.86 2.45 -13.28
N PRO A 427 5.77 1.36 -14.08
CA PRO A 427 6.12 1.43 -15.48
C PRO A 427 5.22 2.38 -16.28
N ARG A 428 3.92 2.43 -15.96
CA ARG A 428 2.97 3.37 -16.56
C ARG A 428 3.29 4.82 -16.16
N ALA A 429 3.58 5.05 -14.89
CA ALA A 429 3.97 6.38 -14.40
C ALA A 429 5.24 6.88 -15.10
N LYS A 430 6.27 6.05 -15.24
CA LYS A 430 7.49 6.39 -15.98
C LYS A 430 7.20 6.69 -17.45
N GLN A 431 6.30 5.92 -18.09
CA GLN A 431 5.88 6.21 -19.46
C GLN A 431 5.23 7.60 -19.58
N VAL A 432 4.30 7.92 -18.67
CA VAL A 432 3.63 9.23 -18.66
C VAL A 432 4.63 10.35 -18.45
N VAL A 433 5.49 10.27 -17.43
CA VAL A 433 6.52 11.30 -17.16
C VAL A 433 7.43 11.52 -18.36
N LEU A 434 7.84 10.45 -19.05
CA LEU A 434 8.70 10.54 -20.23
C LEU A 434 8.01 11.18 -21.45
N SER A 435 6.69 11.32 -21.44
CA SER A 435 5.93 12.00 -22.49
C SER A 435 5.66 13.48 -22.20
N LEU A 436 5.99 13.96 -21.00
CA LEU A 436 5.88 15.35 -20.57
C LEU A 436 7.22 16.09 -20.81
#